data_58842028815540071c605f9509ba3d70
#
_entry.id   58842028815540071c605f9509ba3d70
#
_cell.length_a   1.000
_cell.length_b   1.000
_cell.length_c   1.000
_cell.angle_alpha   90.00
_cell.angle_beta   90.00
_cell.angle_gamma   90.00
#
_symmetry.space_group_name_H-M   'P 1'
#
loop_
_entity.id
_entity.type
_entity.pdbx_description
1 polymer ?
#
loop_
_entity_poly.entity_id
_entity_poly.type
_entity_poly.pdbx_seq_one_letter_code
_entity_poly.pdbx_strand_id
1 'polypeptide(L)'
;IPMYRIVVWLGLANTIWSLVVVLPTITIPFCTWLLLGFFRAIPRVQDEAALLDGCGYFGAFRKVVLPQVWPGIGACMVFAFSLSLGNYIYAATFITASSQRTVTAGVPTELIRGDVFYWSELMAATLVVAIPLAIAYGLFFNYLVGGFRSAEEALTGR
;
A
#
# COMPACT_ATOMS: atom_id res chain seq x y z
N ILE A 1 22.97 -7.11 6.76
CA ILE A 1 21.72 -6.68 6.10
C ILE A 1 21.74 -5.15 6.06
N PRO A 2 21.94 -4.51 4.87
CA PRO A 2 22.23 -3.08 4.78
C PRO A 2 21.09 -2.20 5.34
N MET A 3 19.83 -2.54 5.09
CA MET A 3 18.69 -1.77 5.59
C MET A 3 18.59 -1.73 7.12
N TYR A 4 18.93 -2.82 7.81
CA TYR A 4 18.94 -2.85 9.26
C TYR A 4 19.96 -1.85 9.82
N ARG A 5 21.13 -1.75 9.20
CA ARG A 5 22.16 -0.77 9.58
C ARG A 5 21.69 0.67 9.45
N ILE A 6 20.95 0.98 8.39
CA ILE A 6 20.38 2.33 8.18
C ILE A 6 19.38 2.65 9.30
N VAL A 7 18.50 1.72 9.62
CA VAL A 7 17.50 1.89 10.69
C VAL A 7 18.15 2.05 12.06
N VAL A 8 19.20 1.26 12.34
CA VAL A 8 19.98 1.41 13.60
C VAL A 8 20.71 2.76 13.65
N TRP A 9 21.31 3.18 12.54
CA TRP A 9 22.00 4.47 12.46
C TRP A 9 21.06 5.66 12.66
N LEU A 10 19.81 5.55 12.19
CA LEU A 10 18.76 6.54 12.42
C LEU A 10 18.17 6.50 13.84
N GLY A 11 18.59 5.55 14.70
CA GLY A 11 18.06 5.39 16.05
C GLY A 11 16.62 4.86 16.11
N LEU A 12 16.11 4.29 15.01
CA LEU A 12 14.73 3.83 14.88
C LEU A 12 14.55 2.32 15.14
N ALA A 13 15.62 1.62 15.52
CA ALA A 13 15.57 0.18 15.82
C ALA A 13 14.56 -0.09 16.96
N ASN A 14 13.83 -1.21 16.84
CA ASN A 14 12.78 -1.63 17.79
C ASN A 14 11.61 -0.64 17.96
N THR A 15 11.36 0.22 16.99
CA THR A 15 10.21 1.12 16.99
C THR A 15 9.33 0.88 15.76
N ILE A 16 8.07 1.25 15.83
CA ILE A 16 7.15 1.18 14.68
C ILE A 16 7.64 2.05 13.50
N TRP A 17 8.41 3.09 13.79
CA TRP A 17 9.00 3.97 12.79
C TRP A 17 10.01 3.26 11.88
N SER A 18 10.63 2.19 12.36
CA SER A 18 11.49 1.35 11.51
C SER A 18 10.72 0.77 10.32
N LEU A 19 9.47 0.35 10.53
CA LEU A 19 8.62 -0.16 9.46
C LEU A 19 8.15 0.95 8.51
N VAL A 20 7.88 2.16 9.04
CA VAL A 20 7.49 3.32 8.22
C VAL A 20 8.59 3.68 7.22
N VAL A 21 9.85 3.47 7.58
CA VAL A 21 11.00 3.72 6.67
C VAL A 21 11.23 2.55 5.71
N VAL A 22 11.04 1.33 6.17
CA VAL A 22 11.43 0.12 5.40
C VAL A 22 10.32 -0.33 4.44
N LEU A 23 9.05 -0.31 4.82
CA LEU A 23 7.94 -0.77 3.99
C LEU A 23 7.78 0.01 2.66
N PRO A 24 8.05 1.32 2.60
CA PRO A 24 8.04 2.07 1.34
C PRO A 24 8.95 1.50 0.25
N THR A 25 10.02 0.82 0.60
CA THR A 25 10.93 0.21 -0.39
C THR A 25 10.24 -0.83 -1.27
N ILE A 26 9.20 -1.47 -0.76
CA ILE A 26 8.38 -2.43 -1.52
C ILE A 26 7.14 -1.74 -2.08
N THR A 27 6.48 -0.89 -1.29
CA THR A 27 5.19 -0.32 -1.68
C THR A 27 5.34 0.77 -2.75
N ILE A 28 6.39 1.60 -2.70
CA ILE A 28 6.60 2.68 -3.69
C ILE A 28 6.73 2.14 -5.12
N PRO A 29 7.61 1.18 -5.44
CA PRO A 29 7.72 0.67 -6.80
C PRO A 29 6.40 0.11 -7.32
N PHE A 30 5.70 -0.64 -6.49
CA PHE A 30 4.42 -1.23 -6.85
C PHE A 30 3.34 -0.16 -7.09
N CYS A 31 3.17 0.79 -6.17
CA CYS A 31 2.20 1.88 -6.31
C CYS A 31 2.52 2.78 -7.51
N THR A 32 3.80 3.03 -7.78
CA THR A 32 4.23 3.79 -8.96
C THR A 32 3.82 3.08 -10.24
N TRP A 33 4.04 1.76 -10.33
CA TRP A 33 3.62 0.97 -11.48
C TRP A 33 2.10 0.98 -11.67
N LEU A 34 1.36 0.80 -10.58
CA LEU A 34 -0.11 0.82 -10.60
C LEU A 34 -0.65 2.19 -11.03
N LEU A 35 -0.15 3.29 -10.43
CA LEU A 35 -0.57 4.65 -10.77
C LEU A 35 -0.23 5.03 -12.22
N LEU A 36 0.87 4.52 -12.75
CA LEU A 36 1.25 4.77 -14.14
C LEU A 36 0.14 4.32 -15.12
N GLY A 37 -0.55 3.22 -14.82
CA GLY A 37 -1.71 2.76 -15.60
C GLY A 37 -2.85 3.80 -15.60
N PHE A 38 -3.18 4.35 -14.45
CA PHE A 38 -4.23 5.39 -14.34
C PHE A 38 -3.84 6.69 -15.07
N PHE A 39 -2.59 7.13 -14.94
CA PHE A 39 -2.13 8.34 -15.65
C PHE A 39 -2.12 8.16 -17.17
N ARG A 40 -1.76 6.98 -17.66
CA ARG A 40 -1.76 6.69 -19.11
C ARG A 40 -3.15 6.59 -19.71
N ALA A 41 -4.16 6.28 -18.91
CA ALA A 41 -5.55 6.21 -19.36
C ALA A 41 -6.16 7.60 -19.62
N ILE A 42 -5.54 8.68 -19.14
CA ILE A 42 -6.03 10.05 -19.35
C ILE A 42 -5.62 10.52 -20.76
N PRO A 43 -6.57 10.93 -21.63
CA PRO A 43 -6.26 11.46 -22.94
C PRO A 43 -5.52 12.79 -22.84
N ARG A 44 -4.41 12.94 -23.57
CA ARG A 44 -3.60 14.17 -23.60
C ARG A 44 -4.37 15.41 -24.04
N VAL A 45 -5.41 15.25 -24.84
CA VAL A 45 -6.29 16.33 -25.29
C VAL A 45 -6.90 17.11 -24.11
N GLN A 46 -7.13 16.47 -22.98
CA GLN A 46 -7.68 17.13 -21.78
C GLN A 46 -6.65 18.07 -21.12
N ASP A 47 -5.38 17.68 -21.09
CA ASP A 47 -4.29 18.51 -20.58
C ASP A 47 -4.06 19.72 -21.49
N GLU A 48 -4.06 19.49 -22.80
CA GLU A 48 -3.89 20.54 -23.82
C GLU A 48 -5.06 21.54 -23.78
N ALA A 49 -6.30 21.08 -23.65
CA ALA A 49 -7.47 21.96 -23.50
C ALA A 49 -7.37 22.84 -22.25
N ALA A 50 -6.97 22.28 -21.11
CA ALA A 50 -6.79 23.05 -19.88
C ALA A 50 -5.68 24.12 -20.00
N LEU A 51 -4.62 23.84 -20.75
CA LEU A 51 -3.58 24.82 -21.02
C LEU A 51 -4.08 25.95 -21.93
N LEU A 52 -4.91 25.62 -22.95
CA LEU A 52 -5.53 26.62 -23.83
C LEU A 52 -6.51 27.52 -23.06
N ASP A 53 -7.19 26.99 -22.05
CA ASP A 53 -8.06 27.74 -21.13
C ASP A 53 -7.28 28.66 -20.16
N GLY A 54 -5.98 28.77 -20.32
CA GLY A 54 -5.11 29.64 -19.52
C GLY A 54 -4.67 29.06 -18.19
N CYS A 55 -4.92 27.78 -17.95
CA CYS A 55 -4.36 27.08 -16.79
C CYS A 55 -2.86 26.85 -17.00
N GLY A 56 -2.03 27.17 -15.99
CA GLY A 56 -0.63 26.70 -16.00
C GLY A 56 -0.57 25.18 -15.80
N TYR A 57 0.57 24.54 -16.09
CA TYR A 57 0.77 23.08 -15.95
C TYR A 57 0.34 22.51 -14.60
N PHE A 58 0.68 23.19 -13.51
CA PHE A 58 0.26 22.78 -12.17
C PHE A 58 -1.26 22.92 -11.96
N GLY A 59 -1.87 23.94 -12.57
CA GLY A 59 -3.33 24.14 -12.54
C GLY A 59 -4.06 23.04 -13.29
N ALA A 60 -3.62 22.69 -14.49
CA ALA A 60 -4.14 21.58 -15.29
C ALA A 60 -4.02 20.25 -14.53
N PHE A 61 -2.85 19.95 -13.97
CA PHE A 61 -2.64 18.76 -13.15
C PHE A 61 -3.63 18.68 -11.98
N ARG A 62 -3.76 19.75 -11.19
CA ARG A 62 -4.60 19.74 -9.99
C ARG A 62 -6.09 19.70 -10.28
N LYS A 63 -6.55 20.40 -11.35
CA LYS A 63 -7.98 20.55 -11.65
C LYS A 63 -8.51 19.47 -12.58
N VAL A 64 -7.68 18.93 -13.47
CA VAL A 64 -8.11 17.99 -14.52
C VAL A 64 -7.59 16.58 -14.25
N VAL A 65 -6.26 16.44 -14.08
CA VAL A 65 -5.63 15.12 -13.96
C VAL A 65 -5.86 14.48 -12.59
N LEU A 66 -5.56 15.21 -11.53
CA LEU A 66 -5.61 14.67 -10.16
C LEU A 66 -7.00 14.13 -9.77
N PRO A 67 -8.14 14.79 -10.08
CA PRO A 67 -9.46 14.23 -9.79
C PRO A 67 -9.74 12.91 -10.52
N GLN A 68 -9.23 12.75 -11.73
CA GLN A 68 -9.41 11.53 -12.52
C GLN A 68 -8.56 10.37 -11.99
N VAL A 69 -7.38 10.65 -11.44
CA VAL A 69 -6.50 9.65 -10.84
C VAL A 69 -6.86 9.33 -9.38
N TRP A 70 -7.72 10.11 -8.76
CA TRP A 70 -8.11 9.91 -7.36
C TRP A 70 -8.56 8.47 -7.02
N PRO A 71 -9.37 7.79 -7.86
CA PRO A 71 -9.69 6.38 -7.64
C PRO A 71 -8.46 5.46 -7.65
N GLY A 72 -7.48 5.74 -8.51
CA GLY A 72 -6.21 5.03 -8.56
C GLY A 72 -5.38 5.21 -7.29
N ILE A 73 -5.39 6.41 -6.70
CA ILE A 73 -4.73 6.68 -5.42
C ILE A 73 -5.39 5.85 -4.31
N GLY A 74 -6.73 5.78 -4.29
CA GLY A 74 -7.46 4.93 -3.35
C GLY A 74 -7.11 3.45 -3.50
N ALA A 75 -7.00 2.96 -4.73
CA ALA A 75 -6.55 1.62 -5.01
C ALA A 75 -5.11 1.37 -4.49
N CYS A 76 -4.20 2.30 -4.72
CA CYS A 76 -2.83 2.22 -4.18
C CYS A 76 -2.79 2.17 -2.65
N MET A 77 -3.63 2.96 -1.97
CA MET A 77 -3.72 2.94 -0.51
C MET A 77 -4.12 1.56 0.01
N VAL A 78 -5.14 0.94 -0.58
CA VAL A 78 -5.61 -0.41 -0.19
C VAL A 78 -4.53 -1.46 -0.44
N PHE A 79 -3.86 -1.40 -1.60
CA PHE A 79 -2.75 -2.29 -1.91
C PHE A 79 -1.55 -2.12 -0.98
N ALA A 80 -1.12 -0.88 -0.76
CA ALA A 80 -0.01 -0.59 0.14
C ALA A 80 -0.30 -1.06 1.57
N PHE A 81 -1.53 -0.85 2.04
CA PHE A 81 -1.99 -1.34 3.34
C PHE A 81 -1.94 -2.86 3.41
N SER A 82 -2.46 -3.55 2.39
CA SER A 82 -2.44 -5.02 2.31
C SER A 82 -1.03 -5.59 2.28
N LEU A 83 -0.14 -5.02 1.46
CA LEU A 83 1.26 -5.43 1.40
C LEU A 83 1.98 -5.22 2.74
N SER A 84 1.66 -4.12 3.43
CA SER A 84 2.23 -3.81 4.74
C SER A 84 1.74 -4.77 5.81
N LEU A 85 0.45 -5.10 5.83
CA LEU A 85 -0.12 -6.09 6.76
C LEU A 85 0.46 -7.50 6.53
N GLY A 86 0.63 -7.92 5.27
CA GLY A 86 1.16 -9.23 4.93
C GLY A 86 2.66 -9.41 5.24
N ASN A 87 3.36 -8.35 5.63
CA ASN A 87 4.81 -8.36 5.74
C ASN A 87 5.32 -8.74 7.13
N TYR A 88 5.13 -10.02 7.50
CA TYR A 88 5.62 -10.60 8.76
C TYR A 88 7.14 -10.47 8.90
N ILE A 89 7.91 -10.74 7.83
CA ILE A 89 9.38 -10.82 7.88
C ILE A 89 9.99 -9.49 8.32
N TYR A 90 9.54 -8.37 7.77
CA TYR A 90 10.04 -7.06 8.17
C TYR A 90 9.62 -6.73 9.61
N ALA A 91 8.37 -6.98 9.97
CA ALA A 91 7.89 -6.74 11.31
C ALA A 91 8.69 -7.54 12.36
N ALA A 92 8.94 -8.83 12.12
CA ALA A 92 9.71 -9.69 13.02
C ALA A 92 11.20 -9.33 13.07
N THR A 93 11.76 -8.82 11.95
CA THR A 93 13.20 -8.49 11.89
C THR A 93 13.52 -7.14 12.54
N PHE A 94 12.66 -6.13 12.35
CA PHE A 94 12.94 -4.76 12.79
C PHE A 94 12.35 -4.42 14.16
N ILE A 95 11.35 -5.19 14.64
CA ILE A 95 10.71 -4.98 15.94
C ILE A 95 10.80 -6.27 16.76
N THR A 96 11.74 -6.31 17.70
CA THR A 96 11.89 -7.43 18.64
C THR A 96 11.18 -7.17 19.97
N ALA A 97 10.99 -5.90 20.34
CA ALA A 97 10.30 -5.53 21.56
C ALA A 97 8.80 -5.89 21.51
N SER A 98 8.32 -6.65 22.50
CA SER A 98 6.93 -7.12 22.56
C SER A 98 5.89 -5.99 22.56
N SER A 99 6.21 -4.85 23.20
CA SER A 99 5.32 -3.69 23.31
C SER A 99 5.10 -2.92 22.00
N GLN A 100 5.95 -3.12 20.99
CA GLN A 100 5.93 -2.41 19.71
C GLN A 100 5.59 -3.33 18.52
N ARG A 101 5.33 -4.62 18.78
CA ARG A 101 5.04 -5.59 17.72
C ARG A 101 3.76 -5.25 16.98
N THR A 102 3.81 -5.39 15.66
CA THR A 102 2.59 -5.34 14.83
C THR A 102 1.73 -6.58 15.08
N VAL A 103 0.44 -6.49 14.79
CA VAL A 103 -0.49 -7.62 14.97
C VAL A 103 -0.01 -8.86 14.21
N THR A 104 0.47 -8.69 12.99
CA THR A 104 0.98 -9.79 12.16
C THR A 104 2.23 -10.48 12.72
N ALA A 105 3.06 -9.78 13.47
CA ALA A 105 4.21 -10.38 14.14
C ALA A 105 3.90 -10.83 15.57
N GLY A 106 3.04 -10.11 16.27
CA GLY A 106 2.67 -10.41 17.66
C GLY A 106 1.80 -11.66 17.78
N VAL A 107 0.79 -11.80 16.93
CA VAL A 107 -0.14 -12.94 16.97
C VAL A 107 0.57 -14.30 16.93
N PRO A 108 1.44 -14.58 15.92
CA PRO A 108 2.14 -15.86 15.90
C PRO A 108 3.08 -16.06 17.08
N THR A 109 3.78 -15.02 17.51
CA THR A 109 4.78 -15.15 18.59
C THR A 109 4.18 -15.33 19.98
N GLU A 110 2.97 -14.81 20.21
CA GLU A 110 2.29 -14.91 21.52
C GLU A 110 1.34 -16.12 21.59
N LEU A 111 0.69 -16.48 20.49
CA LEU A 111 -0.33 -17.53 20.46
C LEU A 111 0.20 -18.91 20.01
N ILE A 112 1.43 -18.96 19.47
CA ILE A 112 2.10 -20.21 19.12
C ILE A 112 3.32 -20.33 20.03
N ARG A 113 3.20 -21.10 21.12
CA ARG A 113 4.27 -21.33 22.10
C ARG A 113 4.66 -22.80 22.12
N GLY A 114 5.70 -23.16 21.39
CA GLY A 114 6.12 -24.55 21.24
C GLY A 114 5.06 -25.38 20.54
N ASP A 115 4.62 -26.45 21.17
CA ASP A 115 3.58 -27.36 20.66
C ASP A 115 2.16 -26.95 21.05
N VAL A 116 1.99 -25.84 21.77
CA VAL A 116 0.67 -25.35 22.22
C VAL A 116 0.18 -24.27 21.26
N PHE A 117 -0.94 -24.55 20.63
CA PHE A 117 -1.63 -23.64 19.70
C PHE A 117 -2.96 -23.19 20.29
N TYR A 118 -3.08 -21.91 20.54
CA TYR A 118 -4.34 -21.29 20.95
C TYR A 118 -5.20 -20.99 19.72
N TRP A 119 -5.82 -22.05 19.16
CA TRP A 119 -6.53 -21.95 17.87
C TRP A 119 -7.69 -20.97 17.89
N SER A 120 -8.45 -20.91 18.97
CA SER A 120 -9.60 -20.00 19.08
C SER A 120 -9.17 -18.54 19.01
N GLU A 121 -8.14 -18.19 19.77
CA GLU A 121 -7.56 -16.84 19.82
C GLU A 121 -6.90 -16.48 18.51
N LEU A 122 -6.25 -17.44 17.87
CA LEU A 122 -5.60 -17.26 16.58
C LEU A 122 -6.61 -16.97 15.47
N MET A 123 -7.74 -17.68 15.45
CA MET A 123 -8.84 -17.43 14.53
C MET A 123 -9.49 -16.08 14.80
N ALA A 124 -9.74 -15.72 16.06
CA ALA A 124 -10.30 -14.42 16.43
C ALA A 124 -9.37 -13.26 15.99
N ALA A 125 -8.08 -13.38 16.26
CA ALA A 125 -7.09 -12.37 15.84
C ALA A 125 -7.02 -12.20 14.31
N THR A 126 -7.10 -13.31 13.57
CA THR A 126 -7.14 -13.31 12.11
C THR A 126 -8.38 -12.59 11.58
N LEU A 127 -9.55 -12.82 12.17
CA LEU A 127 -10.80 -12.16 11.80
C LEU A 127 -10.74 -10.64 12.03
N VAL A 128 -10.17 -10.21 13.16
CA VAL A 128 -10.00 -8.78 13.47
C VAL A 128 -9.18 -8.06 12.40
N VAL A 129 -8.20 -8.72 11.78
CA VAL A 129 -7.39 -8.16 10.70
C VAL A 129 -8.08 -8.29 9.35
N ALA A 130 -8.72 -9.44 9.09
CA ALA A 130 -9.32 -9.75 7.79
C ALA A 130 -10.57 -8.92 7.49
N ILE A 131 -11.42 -8.66 8.50
CA ILE A 131 -12.68 -7.92 8.29
C ILE A 131 -12.44 -6.49 7.78
N PRO A 132 -11.64 -5.63 8.42
CA PRO A 132 -11.40 -4.28 7.90
C PRO A 132 -10.72 -4.28 6.52
N LEU A 133 -9.85 -5.27 6.27
CA LEU A 133 -9.23 -5.42 4.96
C LEU A 133 -10.25 -5.81 3.89
N ALA A 134 -11.14 -6.75 4.17
CA ALA A 134 -12.21 -7.16 3.26
C ALA A 134 -13.16 -5.99 2.95
N ILE A 135 -13.51 -5.17 3.94
CA ILE A 135 -14.33 -3.97 3.74
C ILE A 135 -13.59 -2.97 2.84
N ALA A 136 -12.31 -2.70 3.10
CA ALA A 136 -11.51 -1.80 2.29
C ALA A 136 -11.43 -2.28 0.83
N TYR A 137 -11.17 -3.57 0.59
CA TYR A 137 -11.19 -4.15 -0.75
C TYR A 137 -12.56 -4.06 -1.42
N GLY A 138 -13.65 -4.33 -0.70
CA GLY A 138 -15.00 -4.24 -1.22
C GLY A 138 -15.37 -2.83 -1.70
N LEU A 139 -14.98 -1.81 -0.93
CA LEU A 139 -15.23 -0.40 -1.30
C LEU A 139 -14.43 0.03 -2.54
N PHE A 140 -13.21 -0.45 -2.68
CA PHE A 140 -12.32 -0.05 -3.78
C PHE A 140 -12.26 -1.05 -4.94
N PHE A 141 -13.01 -2.16 -4.88
CA PHE A 141 -12.96 -3.24 -5.87
C PHE A 141 -13.21 -2.74 -7.30
N ASN A 142 -14.22 -1.91 -7.51
CA ASN A 142 -14.55 -1.39 -8.84
C ASN A 142 -13.44 -0.50 -9.41
N TYR A 143 -12.74 0.24 -8.55
CA TYR A 143 -11.60 1.09 -8.94
C TYR A 143 -10.36 0.26 -9.25
N LEU A 144 -10.13 -0.82 -8.50
CA LEU A 144 -9.03 -1.75 -8.76
C LEU A 144 -9.18 -2.41 -10.14
N VAL A 145 -10.37 -2.95 -10.44
CA VAL A 145 -10.65 -3.61 -11.73
C VAL A 145 -10.56 -2.60 -12.88
N GLY A 146 -11.08 -1.38 -12.70
CA GLY A 146 -10.98 -0.32 -13.70
C GLY A 146 -9.53 0.04 -14.04
N GLY A 147 -8.67 0.19 -13.02
CA GLY A 147 -7.26 0.50 -13.21
C GLY A 147 -6.47 -0.59 -13.93
N PHE A 148 -6.75 -1.87 -13.62
CA PHE A 148 -6.11 -2.99 -14.33
C PHE A 148 -6.53 -3.06 -15.80
N ARG A 149 -7.81 -2.85 -16.12
CA ARG A 149 -8.30 -2.80 -17.51
C ARG A 149 -7.62 -1.69 -18.30
N SER A 150 -7.55 -0.49 -17.73
CA SER A 150 -6.88 0.65 -18.38
C SER A 150 -5.39 0.39 -18.62
N ALA A 151 -4.72 -0.29 -17.67
CA ALA A 151 -3.32 -0.67 -17.83
C ALA A 151 -3.13 -1.72 -18.93
N GLU A 152 -4.03 -2.69 -19.03
CA GLU A 152 -4.01 -3.74 -20.06
C GLU A 152 -4.26 -3.16 -21.46
N GLU A 153 -5.26 -2.28 -21.62
CA GLU A 153 -5.55 -1.59 -22.87
C GLU A 153 -4.36 -0.73 -23.33
N ALA A 154 -3.68 -0.05 -22.40
CA ALA A 154 -2.48 0.73 -22.71
C ALA A 154 -1.30 -0.13 -23.16
N LEU A 155 -1.21 -1.39 -22.73
CA LEU A 155 -0.16 -2.34 -23.13
C LEU A 155 -0.48 -3.04 -24.44
N THR A 156 -1.78 -3.28 -24.74
CA THR A 156 -2.21 -4.01 -25.94
C THR A 156 -2.44 -3.12 -27.16
N GLY A 157 -2.37 -1.79 -26.99
CA GLY A 157 -2.47 -0.83 -28.10
C GLY A 157 -3.84 -0.78 -28.81
N ARG A 158 -4.90 -1.20 -28.12
CA ARG A 158 -6.28 -1.11 -28.61
C ARG A 158 -7.03 -0.01 -27.90
#